data_d0c557e3a35e5bff1db08f22f65c93ee
#
_entry.id   d0c557e3a35e5bff1db08f22f65c93ee
#
_cell.length_a   1.000
_cell.length_b   1.000
_cell.length_c   1.000
_cell.angle_alpha   90.00
_cell.angle_beta   90.00
_cell.angle_gamma   90.00
#
_symmetry.space_group_name_H-M   'P 1'
#
loop_
_entity.id
_entity.type
_entity.pdbx_description
1 polymer ?
#
loop_
_entity_poly.entity_id
_entity_poly.type
_entity_poly.pdbx_seq_one_letter_code
_entity_poly.pdbx_strand_id
1 'polypeptide(L)'
;MSGFAFPSVDTGCATFFTYNETMDKKMNTLPLITLGIPIYNAAGLIERTLLSALNQTYPNIEFIFVDDKGDSMDIVRRVAGEHPRGSAVRIIDQVVNQGTGAARNTIVEKATGEYLFTMDCDDVLIPECIELLYNKMQEHPVDFVAASFVRRDLEGKVYPGGCQYEDTLITDGDYAVAKYRYGRGQNIFVATWNKLYRTDFLRKNEVRCIPHYLIDDPWFTYQVILRARSCRIVHCSLLIILNRSPV
;
A
#
# COMPACT_ATOMS: atom_id res chain seq x y z
N MET A 1 37.11 -22.09 -40.77
CA MET A 1 35.99 -22.57 -39.93
C MET A 1 36.51 -22.69 -38.50
N SER A 2 36.36 -21.63 -37.69
CA SER A 2 36.85 -21.59 -36.32
C SER A 2 35.64 -21.72 -35.39
N GLY A 3 35.56 -22.88 -34.73
CA GLY A 3 34.52 -23.16 -33.74
C GLY A 3 34.79 -22.40 -32.44
N PHE A 4 33.85 -21.58 -32.01
CA PHE A 4 33.81 -21.00 -30.65
C PHE A 4 33.26 -22.05 -29.69
N ALA A 5 34.08 -22.50 -28.75
CA ALA A 5 33.67 -23.30 -27.62
C ALA A 5 33.12 -22.38 -26.53
N PHE A 6 31.88 -22.59 -26.10
CA PHE A 6 31.31 -21.93 -24.90
C PHE A 6 31.87 -22.62 -23.64
N PRO A 7 32.30 -21.87 -22.61
CA PRO A 7 32.68 -22.49 -21.36
C PRO A 7 31.45 -23.08 -20.67
N SER A 8 31.59 -24.26 -20.13
CA SER A 8 30.59 -24.94 -19.29
C SER A 8 30.29 -24.11 -18.07
N VAL A 9 29.03 -23.68 -17.92
CA VAL A 9 28.53 -23.05 -16.70
C VAL A 9 28.28 -24.15 -15.68
N ASP A 10 29.14 -24.17 -14.67
CA ASP A 10 28.97 -25.02 -13.50
C ASP A 10 27.74 -24.52 -12.73
N THR A 11 26.65 -25.28 -12.84
CA THR A 11 25.36 -24.93 -12.19
C THR A 11 25.47 -25.23 -10.70
N GLY A 12 25.92 -24.24 -9.95
CA GLY A 12 25.96 -24.29 -8.50
C GLY A 12 24.58 -24.41 -7.88
N CYS A 13 24.07 -25.63 -7.78
CA CYS A 13 22.83 -25.99 -7.09
C CYS A 13 22.82 -25.53 -5.62
N ALA A 14 23.99 -25.36 -5.01
CA ALA A 14 24.13 -24.94 -3.62
C ALA A 14 23.77 -23.45 -3.37
N THR A 15 23.99 -22.57 -4.35
CA THR A 15 23.68 -21.13 -4.20
C THR A 15 22.19 -20.83 -4.29
N PHE A 16 21.41 -21.61 -5.03
CA PHE A 16 19.96 -21.47 -5.13
C PHE A 16 19.24 -21.93 -3.83
N PHE A 17 19.72 -23.02 -3.22
CA PHE A 17 19.14 -23.52 -1.96
C PHE A 17 19.44 -22.58 -0.78
N THR A 18 20.64 -22.03 -0.66
CA THR A 18 20.99 -21.08 0.41
C THR A 18 20.27 -19.73 0.25
N TYR A 19 20.02 -19.28 -0.97
CA TYR A 19 19.25 -18.04 -1.23
C TYR A 19 17.78 -18.21 -0.82
N ASN A 20 17.14 -19.31 -1.17
CA ASN A 20 15.74 -19.58 -0.78
C ASN A 20 15.59 -19.75 0.74
N GLU A 21 16.47 -20.50 1.40
CA GLU A 21 16.44 -20.67 2.85
C GLU A 21 16.67 -19.34 3.61
N THR A 22 17.49 -18.46 3.08
CA THR A 22 17.73 -17.13 3.68
C THR A 22 16.55 -16.21 3.51
N MET A 23 15.89 -16.27 2.34
CA MET A 23 14.66 -15.51 2.09
C MET A 23 13.49 -16.04 2.91
N ASP A 24 13.32 -17.36 3.02
CA ASP A 24 12.29 -18.00 3.86
C ASP A 24 12.49 -17.67 5.35
N LYS A 25 13.72 -17.68 5.85
CA LYS A 25 14.03 -17.24 7.20
C LYS A 25 13.72 -15.76 7.42
N LYS A 26 14.04 -14.89 6.47
CA LYS A 26 13.74 -13.46 6.54
C LYS A 26 12.22 -13.21 6.49
N MET A 27 11.48 -13.95 5.67
CA MET A 27 10.00 -13.91 5.65
C MET A 27 9.39 -14.28 6.99
N ASN A 28 9.89 -15.31 7.65
CA ASN A 28 9.36 -15.80 8.93
C ASN A 28 9.70 -14.90 10.14
N THR A 29 10.62 -13.95 9.99
CA THR A 29 11.02 -13.02 11.08
C THR A 29 10.42 -11.62 10.92
N LEU A 30 9.96 -11.24 9.72
CA LEU A 30 9.34 -9.96 9.47
C LEU A 30 7.83 -10.02 9.71
N PRO A 31 7.21 -8.99 10.32
CA PRO A 31 5.77 -8.98 10.53
C PRO A 31 5.02 -9.01 9.19
N LEU A 32 3.85 -9.61 9.20
CA LEU A 32 2.96 -9.62 8.04
C LEU A 32 2.39 -8.21 7.84
N ILE A 33 2.42 -7.74 6.60
CA ILE A 33 1.76 -6.50 6.19
C ILE A 33 0.61 -6.84 5.25
N THR A 34 -0.56 -6.27 5.50
CA THR A 34 -1.68 -6.34 4.58
C THR A 34 -1.59 -5.17 3.59
N LEU A 35 -1.59 -5.48 2.29
CA LEU A 35 -1.80 -4.50 1.23
C LEU A 35 -3.20 -4.68 0.64
N GLY A 36 -4.06 -3.70 0.83
CA GLY A 36 -5.45 -3.75 0.42
C GLY A 36 -5.76 -2.85 -0.77
N ILE A 37 -6.53 -3.35 -1.75
CA ILE A 37 -6.97 -2.60 -2.94
C ILE A 37 -8.49 -2.74 -3.11
N PRO A 38 -9.26 -1.66 -2.93
CA PRO A 38 -10.65 -1.62 -3.37
C PRO A 38 -10.70 -1.51 -4.89
N ILE A 39 -11.50 -2.33 -5.58
CA ILE A 39 -11.49 -2.42 -7.04
C ILE A 39 -12.89 -2.16 -7.58
N TYR A 40 -13.01 -1.12 -8.42
CA TYR A 40 -14.22 -0.79 -9.15
C TYR A 40 -13.89 -0.04 -10.45
N ASN A 41 -14.34 -0.55 -11.59
CA ASN A 41 -14.24 0.09 -12.92
C ASN A 41 -12.84 0.64 -13.26
N ALA A 42 -11.82 -0.19 -13.12
CA ALA A 42 -10.41 0.17 -13.33
C ALA A 42 -9.74 -0.65 -14.45
N ALA A 43 -10.48 -1.30 -15.36
CA ALA A 43 -9.95 -2.23 -16.35
C ALA A 43 -8.76 -1.67 -17.17
N GLY A 44 -8.73 -0.36 -17.44
CA GLY A 44 -7.64 0.28 -18.19
C GLY A 44 -6.34 0.51 -17.39
N LEU A 45 -6.35 0.40 -16.06
CA LEU A 45 -5.22 0.77 -15.19
C LEU A 45 -4.83 -0.33 -14.20
N ILE A 46 -5.78 -1.20 -13.84
CA ILE A 46 -5.65 -2.17 -12.75
C ILE A 46 -4.45 -3.12 -12.91
N GLU A 47 -4.11 -3.56 -14.10
CA GLU A 47 -2.97 -4.46 -14.32
C GLU A 47 -1.66 -3.85 -13.82
N ARG A 48 -1.41 -2.59 -14.14
CA ARG A 48 -0.22 -1.86 -13.68
C ARG A 48 -0.22 -1.67 -12.16
N THR A 49 -1.35 -1.31 -11.60
CA THR A 49 -1.55 -1.19 -10.15
C THR A 49 -1.20 -2.49 -9.44
N LEU A 50 -1.77 -3.61 -9.90
CA LEU A 50 -1.50 -4.94 -9.33
C LEU A 50 -0.04 -5.33 -9.44
N LEU A 51 0.58 -5.13 -10.60
CA LEU A 51 1.99 -5.44 -10.79
C LEU A 51 2.87 -4.59 -9.86
N SER A 52 2.57 -3.32 -9.64
CA SER A 52 3.31 -2.49 -8.69
C SER A 52 3.15 -2.95 -7.24
N ALA A 53 1.97 -3.43 -6.87
CA ALA A 53 1.69 -3.99 -5.55
C ALA A 53 2.40 -5.34 -5.35
N LEU A 54 2.27 -6.26 -6.31
CA LEU A 54 2.82 -7.60 -6.21
C LEU A 54 4.37 -7.61 -6.27
N ASN A 55 5.00 -6.63 -6.93
CA ASN A 55 6.45 -6.49 -7.04
C ASN A 55 7.10 -5.68 -5.91
N GLN A 56 6.41 -5.46 -4.79
CA GLN A 56 7.03 -4.81 -3.63
C GLN A 56 8.21 -5.61 -3.09
N THR A 57 9.29 -4.92 -2.69
CA THR A 57 10.51 -5.54 -2.17
C THR A 57 10.33 -6.15 -0.78
N TYR A 58 9.38 -5.65 0.01
CA TYR A 58 9.05 -6.25 1.30
C TYR A 58 8.50 -7.67 1.10
N PRO A 59 9.08 -8.70 1.74
CA PRO A 59 8.77 -10.08 1.38
C PRO A 59 7.46 -10.60 1.97
N ASN A 60 7.09 -10.21 3.19
CA ASN A 60 5.98 -10.80 3.93
C ASN A 60 4.70 -9.94 3.81
N ILE A 61 4.03 -10.03 2.66
CA ILE A 61 2.77 -9.30 2.38
C ILE A 61 1.65 -10.28 2.05
N GLU A 62 0.49 -10.11 2.68
CA GLU A 62 -0.78 -10.59 2.16
C GLU A 62 -1.44 -9.49 1.32
N PHE A 63 -2.09 -9.87 0.24
CA PHE A 63 -2.82 -8.95 -0.63
C PHE A 63 -4.32 -9.22 -0.49
N ILE A 64 -5.09 -8.18 -0.20
CA ILE A 64 -6.56 -8.25 -0.13
C ILE A 64 -7.12 -7.35 -1.23
N PHE A 65 -7.70 -7.97 -2.25
CA PHE A 65 -8.36 -7.28 -3.35
C PHE A 65 -9.87 -7.42 -3.18
N VAL A 66 -10.57 -6.30 -3.04
CA VAL A 66 -12.02 -6.29 -2.81
C VAL A 66 -12.72 -5.84 -4.09
N ASP A 67 -13.47 -6.75 -4.70
CA ASP A 67 -14.33 -6.47 -5.86
C ASP A 67 -15.61 -5.76 -5.41
N ASP A 68 -15.76 -4.51 -5.79
CA ASP A 68 -17.00 -3.75 -5.59
C ASP A 68 -17.93 -3.80 -6.81
N LYS A 69 -17.93 -4.94 -7.54
CA LYS A 69 -18.77 -5.23 -8.71
C LYS A 69 -18.51 -4.31 -9.90
N GLY A 70 -17.23 -4.15 -10.24
CA GLY A 70 -16.78 -3.45 -11.43
C GLY A 70 -16.42 -4.38 -12.60
N ASP A 71 -15.73 -3.80 -13.60
CA ASP A 71 -15.35 -4.43 -14.88
C ASP A 71 -13.95 -5.08 -14.88
N SER A 72 -13.27 -5.12 -13.74
CA SER A 72 -11.82 -5.34 -13.71
C SER A 72 -11.38 -6.75 -13.29
N MET A 73 -12.31 -7.59 -12.80
CA MET A 73 -11.97 -8.80 -12.06
C MET A 73 -11.36 -9.91 -12.91
N ASP A 74 -11.65 -9.98 -14.22
CA ASP A 74 -10.98 -10.95 -15.10
C ASP A 74 -9.48 -10.65 -15.22
N ILE A 75 -9.12 -9.36 -15.29
CA ILE A 75 -7.71 -8.92 -15.30
C ILE A 75 -7.07 -9.24 -13.95
N VAL A 76 -7.76 -8.97 -12.84
CA VAL A 76 -7.27 -9.24 -11.47
C VAL A 76 -6.95 -10.72 -11.29
N ARG A 77 -7.87 -11.61 -11.67
CA ARG A 77 -7.69 -13.07 -11.54
C ARG A 77 -6.55 -13.56 -12.44
N ARG A 78 -6.44 -13.05 -13.67
CA ARG A 78 -5.34 -13.39 -14.58
C ARG A 78 -4.00 -12.97 -13.98
N VAL A 79 -3.84 -11.71 -13.61
CA VAL A 79 -2.57 -11.18 -13.07
C VAL A 79 -2.18 -11.91 -11.79
N ALA A 80 -3.12 -12.14 -10.86
CA ALA A 80 -2.85 -12.89 -9.65
C ALA A 80 -2.47 -14.34 -9.95
N GLY A 81 -3.12 -14.99 -10.92
CA GLY A 81 -2.82 -16.38 -11.30
C GLY A 81 -1.45 -16.56 -11.96
N GLU A 82 -0.97 -15.56 -12.68
CA GLU A 82 0.31 -15.59 -13.40
C GLU A 82 1.51 -15.11 -12.55
N HIS A 83 1.27 -14.37 -11.48
CA HIS A 83 2.34 -13.77 -10.68
C HIS A 83 2.88 -14.75 -9.62
N PRO A 84 4.22 -14.80 -9.37
CA PRO A 84 4.81 -15.69 -8.36
C PRO A 84 4.23 -15.52 -6.93
N ARG A 85 3.79 -14.30 -6.58
CA ARG A 85 3.15 -14.00 -5.29
C ARG A 85 1.62 -14.15 -5.33
N GLY A 86 1.06 -14.73 -6.36
CA GLY A 86 -0.39 -14.89 -6.51
C GLY A 86 -1.03 -15.73 -5.40
N SER A 87 -0.30 -16.69 -4.83
CA SER A 87 -0.76 -17.47 -3.68
C SER A 87 -1.00 -16.64 -2.41
N ALA A 88 -0.42 -15.45 -2.30
CA ALA A 88 -0.64 -14.52 -1.21
C ALA A 88 -1.83 -13.56 -1.46
N VAL A 89 -2.48 -13.67 -2.62
CA VAL A 89 -3.64 -12.85 -3.00
C VAL A 89 -4.93 -13.50 -2.53
N ARG A 90 -5.72 -12.73 -1.80
CA ARG A 90 -7.08 -13.08 -1.41
C ARG A 90 -8.06 -12.09 -2.05
N ILE A 91 -8.90 -12.60 -2.94
CA ILE A 91 -9.97 -11.83 -3.58
C ILE A 91 -11.23 -11.97 -2.72
N ILE A 92 -11.87 -10.86 -2.42
CA ILE A 92 -13.13 -10.78 -1.69
C ILE A 92 -14.17 -10.14 -2.59
N ASP A 93 -15.19 -10.90 -2.96
CA ASP A 93 -16.30 -10.42 -3.78
C ASP A 93 -17.39 -9.82 -2.87
N GLN A 94 -17.73 -8.55 -3.06
CA GLN A 94 -18.92 -7.98 -2.45
C GLN A 94 -20.17 -8.45 -3.21
N VAL A 95 -21.29 -8.61 -2.50
CA VAL A 95 -22.54 -9.11 -3.13
C VAL A 95 -23.09 -8.08 -4.13
N VAL A 96 -22.99 -6.79 -3.76
CA VAL A 96 -23.42 -5.64 -4.57
C VAL A 96 -22.39 -4.53 -4.44
N ASN A 97 -22.40 -3.56 -5.36
CA ASN A 97 -21.61 -2.35 -5.22
C ASN A 97 -22.05 -1.59 -3.96
N GLN A 98 -21.11 -1.33 -3.06
CA GLN A 98 -21.32 -0.62 -1.80
C GLN A 98 -20.42 0.62 -1.67
N GLY A 99 -19.66 0.92 -2.72
CA GLY A 99 -18.72 2.03 -2.78
C GLY A 99 -17.35 1.73 -2.16
N THR A 100 -16.37 2.52 -2.54
CA THR A 100 -14.97 2.38 -2.14
C THR A 100 -14.80 2.33 -0.62
N GLY A 101 -15.57 3.13 0.12
CA GLY A 101 -15.53 3.13 1.58
C GLY A 101 -15.91 1.80 2.21
N ALA A 102 -16.93 1.11 1.69
CA ALA A 102 -17.31 -0.22 2.15
C ALA A 102 -16.23 -1.26 1.83
N ALA A 103 -15.63 -1.19 0.64
CA ALA A 103 -14.53 -2.05 0.25
C ALA A 103 -13.29 -1.85 1.16
N ARG A 104 -12.95 -0.61 1.51
CA ARG A 104 -11.89 -0.29 2.49
C ARG A 104 -12.22 -0.82 3.88
N ASN A 105 -13.46 -0.72 4.34
CA ASN A 105 -13.89 -1.31 5.61
C ASN A 105 -13.71 -2.82 5.62
N THR A 106 -14.06 -3.49 4.51
CA THR A 106 -13.82 -4.94 4.33
C THR A 106 -12.33 -5.26 4.42
N ILE A 107 -11.45 -4.46 3.81
CA ILE A 107 -10.00 -4.62 3.93
C ILE A 107 -9.55 -4.53 5.40
N VAL A 108 -9.95 -3.48 6.13
CA VAL A 108 -9.61 -3.31 7.56
C VAL A 108 -10.11 -4.48 8.41
N GLU A 109 -11.30 -4.99 8.12
CA GLU A 109 -11.89 -6.13 8.83
C GLU A 109 -11.14 -7.43 8.57
N LYS A 110 -10.80 -7.69 7.31
CA LYS A 110 -10.20 -8.97 6.86
C LYS A 110 -8.67 -9.01 6.90
N ALA A 111 -8.01 -7.86 7.12
CA ALA A 111 -6.56 -7.80 7.28
C ALA A 111 -6.09 -8.73 8.41
N THR A 112 -5.01 -9.48 8.18
CA THR A 112 -4.38 -10.31 9.22
C THR A 112 -2.98 -9.80 9.57
N GLY A 113 -2.44 -8.87 8.76
CA GLY A 113 -1.15 -8.25 8.99
C GLY A 113 -1.12 -7.35 10.23
N GLU A 114 0.05 -7.29 10.85
CA GLU A 114 0.33 -6.35 11.94
C GLU A 114 0.18 -4.90 11.49
N TYR A 115 0.54 -4.66 10.23
CA TYR A 115 0.38 -3.36 9.57
C TYR A 115 -0.55 -3.46 8.37
N LEU A 116 -1.21 -2.35 8.06
CA LEU A 116 -2.12 -2.21 6.95
C LEU A 116 -1.72 -1.03 6.07
N PHE A 117 -1.58 -1.27 4.78
CA PHE A 117 -1.46 -0.27 3.73
C PHE A 117 -2.62 -0.44 2.74
N THR A 118 -3.27 0.66 2.36
CA THR A 118 -4.29 0.65 1.30
C THR A 118 -3.81 1.51 0.14
N MET A 119 -4.17 1.12 -1.09
CA MET A 119 -3.94 1.93 -2.29
C MET A 119 -5.16 1.89 -3.19
N ASP A 120 -5.31 2.89 -4.04
CA ASP A 120 -6.38 2.92 -5.02
C ASP A 120 -6.04 2.05 -6.24
N CYS A 121 -7.07 1.56 -6.94
CA CYS A 121 -6.93 0.61 -8.04
C CYS A 121 -6.40 1.22 -9.35
N ASP A 122 -6.06 2.47 -9.35
CA ASP A 122 -5.52 3.24 -10.47
C ASP A 122 -4.16 3.91 -10.19
N ASP A 123 -3.59 3.68 -9.01
CA ASP A 123 -2.29 4.22 -8.59
C ASP A 123 -1.14 3.21 -8.76
N VAL A 124 0.10 3.69 -8.62
CA VAL A 124 1.32 2.89 -8.73
C VAL A 124 2.25 3.16 -7.56
N LEU A 125 2.77 2.10 -6.94
CA LEU A 125 3.80 2.17 -5.90
C LEU A 125 5.19 2.05 -6.53
N ILE A 126 6.19 2.73 -5.95
CA ILE A 126 7.58 2.36 -6.22
C ILE A 126 7.88 0.99 -5.56
N PRO A 127 8.83 0.21 -6.08
CA PRO A 127 9.08 -1.14 -5.57
C PRO A 127 9.39 -1.21 -4.08
N GLU A 128 10.06 -0.21 -3.53
CA GLU A 128 10.51 -0.15 -2.14
C GLU A 128 9.49 0.48 -1.18
N CYS A 129 8.29 0.84 -1.65
CA CYS A 129 7.32 1.62 -0.87
C CYS A 129 7.02 1.01 0.50
N ILE A 130 6.60 -0.25 0.53
CA ILE A 130 6.23 -0.93 1.78
C ILE A 130 7.44 -1.12 2.69
N GLU A 131 8.59 -1.48 2.14
CA GLU A 131 9.82 -1.69 2.90
C GLU A 131 10.29 -0.39 3.56
N LEU A 132 10.28 0.73 2.84
CA LEU A 132 10.66 2.04 3.37
C LEU A 132 9.72 2.51 4.49
N LEU A 133 8.41 2.38 4.30
CA LEU A 133 7.42 2.71 5.34
C LEU A 133 7.59 1.83 6.58
N TYR A 134 7.81 0.54 6.39
CA TYR A 134 8.07 -0.40 7.48
C TYR A 134 9.35 -0.03 8.23
N ASN A 135 10.44 0.26 7.53
CA ASN A 135 11.70 0.66 8.18
C ASN A 135 11.51 1.92 9.04
N LYS A 136 10.73 2.90 8.55
CA LYS A 136 10.39 4.09 9.34
C LYS A 136 9.50 3.80 10.55
N MET A 137 8.63 2.82 10.45
CA MET A 137 7.84 2.30 11.57
C MET A 137 8.72 1.62 12.63
N GLN A 138 9.78 0.94 12.21
CA GLN A 138 10.73 0.27 13.13
C GLN A 138 11.69 1.24 13.81
N GLU A 139 12.13 2.30 13.12
CA GLU A 139 12.96 3.35 13.74
C GLU A 139 12.26 3.99 14.95
N HIS A 140 10.96 4.23 14.83
CA HIS A 140 10.12 4.78 15.88
C HIS A 140 8.71 4.16 15.77
N PRO A 141 8.38 3.18 16.63
CA PRO A 141 7.04 2.60 16.64
C PRO A 141 5.97 3.66 16.92
N VAL A 142 5.13 3.90 15.91
CA VAL A 142 4.06 4.92 15.94
C VAL A 142 2.73 4.32 15.48
N ASP A 143 1.62 5.05 15.62
CA ASP A 143 0.31 4.57 15.18
C ASP A 143 0.21 4.48 13.65
N PHE A 144 0.88 5.40 12.93
CA PHE A 144 1.02 5.33 11.48
C PHE A 144 2.25 6.09 10.97
N VAL A 145 2.73 5.69 9.78
CA VAL A 145 3.73 6.40 8.99
C VAL A 145 3.07 6.95 7.74
N ALA A 146 3.25 8.24 7.43
CA ALA A 146 2.73 8.88 6.22
C ALA A 146 3.88 9.30 5.30
N ALA A 147 3.75 9.01 3.99
CA ALA A 147 4.73 9.36 2.97
C ALA A 147 4.27 10.47 2.03
N SER A 148 5.22 11.18 1.47
CA SER A 148 5.00 12.08 0.34
C SER A 148 4.55 11.30 -0.90
N PHE A 149 3.95 11.99 -1.86
CA PHE A 149 3.54 11.41 -3.13
C PHE A 149 3.63 12.43 -4.26
N VAL A 150 3.72 11.95 -5.47
CA VAL A 150 3.73 12.76 -6.69
C VAL A 150 2.55 12.39 -7.60
N ARG A 151 2.10 13.34 -8.40
CA ARG A 151 1.13 13.10 -9.46
C ARG A 151 1.86 13.09 -10.81
N ARG A 152 1.67 12.03 -11.57
CA ARG A 152 2.27 11.88 -12.91
C ARG A 152 1.24 11.32 -13.90
N ASP A 153 1.46 11.55 -15.20
CA ASP A 153 0.81 10.76 -16.23
C ASP A 153 1.63 9.51 -16.58
N LEU A 154 1.15 8.77 -17.57
CA LEU A 154 1.77 7.53 -18.02
C LEU A 154 3.11 7.76 -18.73
N GLU A 155 3.32 8.95 -19.26
CA GLU A 155 4.55 9.41 -19.93
C GLU A 155 5.58 9.95 -18.91
N GLY A 156 5.20 10.02 -17.62
CA GLY A 156 6.08 10.45 -16.54
C GLY A 156 6.09 11.95 -16.27
N LYS A 157 5.25 12.72 -16.95
CA LYS A 157 5.13 14.18 -16.72
C LYS A 157 4.51 14.42 -15.34
N VAL A 158 5.16 15.25 -14.54
CA VAL A 158 4.70 15.61 -13.19
C VAL A 158 3.64 16.71 -13.26
N TYR A 159 2.59 16.55 -12.48
CA TYR A 159 1.49 17.50 -12.36
C TYR A 159 1.42 18.12 -10.95
N PRO A 160 0.85 19.33 -10.83
CA PRO A 160 0.55 19.93 -9.53
C PRO A 160 -0.38 19.06 -8.67
N GLY A 161 -0.36 19.26 -7.35
CA GLY A 161 -1.25 18.57 -6.40
C GLY A 161 -0.65 17.32 -5.78
N GLY A 162 0.67 17.05 -5.98
CA GLY A 162 1.44 16.16 -5.13
C GLY A 162 1.58 16.72 -3.71
N CYS A 163 2.03 15.91 -2.77
CA CYS A 163 2.31 16.31 -1.40
C CYS A 163 3.78 16.03 -1.07
N GLN A 164 4.48 17.07 -0.66
CA GLN A 164 5.86 16.99 -0.19
C GLN A 164 5.87 17.30 1.31
N TYR A 165 6.37 16.37 2.09
CA TYR A 165 6.53 16.52 3.54
C TYR A 165 7.98 16.85 3.90
N GLU A 166 8.17 17.42 5.07
CA GLU A 166 9.43 17.41 5.79
C GLU A 166 9.41 16.25 6.79
N ASP A 167 10.57 15.61 6.98
CA ASP A 167 10.68 14.49 7.94
C ASP A 167 10.32 14.98 9.34
N THR A 168 9.25 14.44 9.89
CA THR A 168 8.73 14.85 11.19
C THR A 168 8.32 13.62 11.99
N LEU A 169 8.75 13.58 13.25
CA LEU A 169 8.29 12.62 14.25
C LEU A 169 7.38 13.35 15.25
N ILE A 170 6.15 12.90 15.37
CA ILE A 170 5.20 13.37 16.38
C ILE A 170 5.05 12.22 17.37
N THR A 171 5.49 12.48 18.62
CA THR A 171 5.43 11.50 19.68
C THR A 171 4.48 11.98 20.77
N ASP A 172 3.98 11.02 21.40
CA ASP A 172 3.28 10.87 22.65
C ASP A 172 2.58 12.10 23.25
N GLY A 173 1.32 11.96 23.32
CA GLY A 173 0.44 12.92 24.00
C GLY A 173 -0.97 12.82 23.43
N ASP A 174 -1.91 13.12 24.28
CA ASP A 174 -3.31 13.18 23.88
C ASP A 174 -3.49 14.24 22.79
N TYR A 175 -4.04 13.80 21.67
CA TYR A 175 -4.27 14.63 20.49
C TYR A 175 -2.99 15.21 19.85
N ALA A 176 -1.82 14.57 20.04
CA ALA A 176 -0.55 15.12 19.53
C ALA A 176 -0.60 15.32 18.00
N VAL A 177 -1.11 14.35 17.26
CA VAL A 177 -1.26 14.43 15.80
C VAL A 177 -2.28 15.46 15.37
N ALA A 178 -3.41 15.57 16.08
CA ALA A 178 -4.42 16.61 15.83
C ALA A 178 -3.89 18.01 16.13
N LYS A 179 -3.14 18.20 17.22
CA LYS A 179 -2.49 19.48 17.55
C LYS A 179 -1.49 19.88 16.48
N TYR A 180 -0.71 18.94 15.97
CA TYR A 180 0.21 19.18 14.85
C TYR A 180 -0.57 19.61 13.59
N ARG A 181 -1.57 18.85 13.19
CA ARG A 181 -2.35 19.11 11.98
C ARG A 181 -3.15 20.41 12.04
N TYR A 182 -3.87 20.64 13.12
CA TYR A 182 -4.81 21.75 13.23
C TYR A 182 -4.24 22.94 14.00
N GLY A 183 -3.44 22.71 15.05
CA GLY A 183 -2.88 23.77 15.87
C GLY A 183 -1.71 24.50 15.22
N ARG A 184 -0.91 23.80 14.40
CA ARG A 184 0.25 24.37 13.71
C ARG A 184 0.03 24.61 12.22
N GLY A 185 -1.15 24.29 11.68
CA GLY A 185 -1.46 24.41 10.27
C GLY A 185 -0.62 23.51 9.36
N GLN A 186 0.00 22.48 9.92
CA GLN A 186 0.87 21.57 9.17
C GLN A 186 0.06 20.55 8.37
N ASN A 187 0.55 20.17 7.19
CA ASN A 187 -0.21 19.30 6.32
C ASN A 187 0.00 17.81 6.67
N ILE A 188 -1.11 17.10 6.92
CA ILE A 188 -1.21 15.65 6.80
C ILE A 188 -2.31 15.41 5.77
N PHE A 189 -1.93 14.88 4.61
CA PHE A 189 -2.86 14.71 3.50
C PHE A 189 -4.00 13.76 3.87
N VAL A 190 -5.23 14.15 3.49
CA VAL A 190 -6.46 13.45 3.93
C VAL A 190 -6.79 12.25 3.04
N ALA A 191 -5.79 11.46 2.67
CA ALA A 191 -5.96 10.23 1.92
C ALA A 191 -5.66 9.01 2.79
N THR A 192 -6.28 7.89 2.47
CA THR A 192 -6.01 6.60 3.13
C THR A 192 -4.75 5.93 2.61
N TRP A 193 -4.41 6.15 1.36
CA TRP A 193 -3.47 5.38 0.55
C TRP A 193 -1.98 5.77 0.65
N ASN A 194 -1.62 6.82 1.33
CA ASN A 194 -0.21 7.19 1.51
C ASN A 194 0.33 6.89 2.91
N LYS A 195 -0.27 5.94 3.62
CA LYS A 195 0.04 5.66 5.03
C LYS A 195 0.12 4.17 5.32
N LEU A 196 1.13 3.79 6.11
CA LEU A 196 1.20 2.49 6.75
C LEU A 196 0.67 2.63 8.18
N TYR A 197 -0.39 1.92 8.49
CA TYR A 197 -1.06 1.95 9.80
C TYR A 197 -0.73 0.71 10.61
N ARG A 198 -0.72 0.83 11.92
CA ARG A 198 -0.90 -0.35 12.78
C ARG A 198 -2.34 -0.84 12.66
N THR A 199 -2.51 -2.10 12.35
CA THR A 199 -3.85 -2.68 12.17
C THR A 199 -4.66 -2.67 13.46
N ASP A 200 -4.01 -2.95 14.60
CA ASP A 200 -4.64 -2.91 15.91
C ASP A 200 -5.11 -1.49 16.30
N PHE A 201 -4.35 -0.45 15.93
CA PHE A 201 -4.75 0.92 16.14
C PHE A 201 -6.07 1.25 15.42
N LEU A 202 -6.20 0.88 14.14
CA LEU A 202 -7.43 1.12 13.38
C LEU A 202 -8.64 0.40 13.99
N ARG A 203 -8.45 -0.86 14.41
CA ARG A 203 -9.51 -1.69 14.99
C ARG A 203 -9.95 -1.21 16.36
N LYS A 204 -9.00 -0.99 17.25
CA LYS A 204 -9.25 -0.49 18.60
C LYS A 204 -10.02 0.83 18.64
N ASN A 205 -9.74 1.67 17.66
CA ASN A 205 -10.36 2.98 17.55
C ASN A 205 -11.58 2.99 16.61
N GLU A 206 -12.02 1.82 16.12
CA GLU A 206 -13.16 1.67 15.23
C GLU A 206 -13.11 2.61 14.02
N VAL A 207 -11.89 2.84 13.48
CA VAL A 207 -11.70 3.70 12.31
C VAL A 207 -12.34 3.06 11.09
N ARG A 208 -13.32 3.74 10.49
CA ARG A 208 -14.11 3.24 9.35
C ARG A 208 -14.43 4.34 8.35
N CYS A 209 -14.52 3.96 7.08
CA CYS A 209 -15.12 4.78 6.04
C CYS A 209 -16.64 4.78 6.18
N ILE A 210 -17.30 5.80 5.62
CA ILE A 210 -18.76 5.84 5.48
C ILE A 210 -19.11 5.13 4.16
N PRO A 211 -19.85 4.00 4.18
CA PRO A 211 -20.31 3.35 2.95
C PRO A 211 -21.13 4.29 2.08
N HIS A 212 -21.06 4.11 0.76
CA HIS A 212 -21.81 4.92 -0.24
C HIS A 212 -21.54 6.43 -0.22
N TYR A 213 -20.47 6.87 0.46
CA TYR A 213 -20.09 8.29 0.49
C TYR A 213 -18.97 8.56 -0.51
N LEU A 214 -19.13 9.60 -1.34
CA LEU A 214 -18.15 9.94 -2.40
C LEU A 214 -16.80 10.45 -1.87
N ILE A 215 -16.77 10.92 -0.62
CA ILE A 215 -15.59 11.53 0.02
C ILE A 215 -15.30 10.79 1.33
N ASP A 216 -14.95 9.52 1.23
CA ASP A 216 -14.69 8.64 2.37
C ASP A 216 -13.27 8.85 2.98
N ASP A 217 -12.28 9.21 2.18
CA ASP A 217 -10.89 9.43 2.60
C ASP A 217 -10.74 10.47 3.71
N PRO A 218 -11.29 11.71 3.60
CA PRO A 218 -11.22 12.69 4.67
C PRO A 218 -11.81 12.19 5.98
N TRP A 219 -12.97 11.52 5.93
CA TRP A 219 -13.60 11.01 7.13
C TRP A 219 -12.74 9.96 7.84
N PHE A 220 -12.19 9.01 7.10
CA PHE A 220 -11.28 8.00 7.63
C PHE A 220 -10.04 8.67 8.25
N THR A 221 -9.39 9.55 7.50
CA THR A 221 -8.15 10.21 7.92
C THR A 221 -8.36 11.14 9.11
N TYR A 222 -9.48 11.83 9.19
CA TYR A 222 -9.81 12.66 10.39
C TYR A 222 -9.97 11.81 11.64
N GLN A 223 -10.58 10.63 11.54
CA GLN A 223 -10.64 9.70 12.66
C GLN A 223 -9.25 9.25 13.11
N VAL A 224 -8.36 8.93 12.15
CA VAL A 224 -6.96 8.61 12.45
C VAL A 224 -6.28 9.76 13.14
N ILE A 225 -6.32 10.98 12.59
CA ILE A 225 -5.64 12.16 13.14
C ILE A 225 -6.13 12.48 14.56
N LEU A 226 -7.43 12.37 14.81
CA LEU A 226 -8.01 12.67 16.12
C LEU A 226 -7.68 11.64 17.19
N ARG A 227 -7.44 10.39 16.82
CA ARG A 227 -7.22 9.26 17.74
C ARG A 227 -5.76 8.88 17.89
N ALA A 228 -4.93 9.18 16.88
CA ALA A 228 -3.51 8.83 16.93
C ALA A 228 -2.76 9.67 17.96
N ARG A 229 -1.93 9.00 18.75
CA ARG A 229 -1.04 9.61 19.74
C ARG A 229 0.33 9.92 19.17
N SER A 230 0.71 9.19 18.12
CA SER A 230 2.01 9.31 17.46
C SER A 230 1.91 9.06 15.96
N CYS A 231 2.76 9.74 15.20
CA CYS A 231 2.98 9.42 13.79
C CYS A 231 4.37 9.84 13.32
N ARG A 232 4.82 9.20 12.26
CA ARG A 232 6.00 9.60 11.49
C ARG A 232 5.55 10.11 10.12
N ILE A 233 6.05 11.27 9.73
CA ILE A 233 5.84 11.83 8.39
C ILE A 233 7.18 11.80 7.69
N VAL A 234 7.23 11.29 6.45
CA VAL A 234 8.49 11.11 5.72
C VAL A 234 8.48 11.82 4.37
N HIS A 235 9.62 12.43 4.06
CA HIS A 235 9.81 13.20 2.82
C HIS A 235 9.76 12.32 1.55
N CYS A 236 10.07 11.03 1.64
CA CYS A 236 10.14 10.16 0.46
C CYS A 236 8.81 10.07 -0.29
N SER A 237 8.82 10.34 -1.59
CA SER A 237 7.68 10.14 -2.47
C SER A 237 7.58 8.69 -2.91
N LEU A 238 6.73 7.92 -2.26
CA LEU A 238 6.64 6.46 -2.40
C LEU A 238 5.51 6.01 -3.32
N LEU A 239 4.62 6.92 -3.69
CA LEU A 239 3.42 6.62 -4.47
C LEU A 239 3.29 7.59 -5.63
N ILE A 240 2.89 7.07 -6.78
CA ILE A 240 2.63 7.83 -8.00
C ILE A 240 1.13 7.76 -8.27
N ILE A 241 0.44 8.89 -8.07
CA ILE A 241 -0.95 9.03 -8.48
C ILE A 241 -0.99 9.24 -9.98
N LEU A 242 -1.68 8.35 -10.69
CA LEU A 242 -1.82 8.48 -12.13
C LEU A 242 -2.85 9.57 -12.44
N ASN A 243 -2.38 10.62 -13.11
CA ASN A 243 -3.26 11.66 -13.59
C ASN A 243 -4.04 11.13 -14.81
N ARG A 244 -5.34 10.92 -14.65
CA ARG A 244 -6.21 10.61 -15.79
C ARG A 244 -6.28 11.88 -16.63
N SER A 245 -5.83 11.82 -17.89
CA SER A 245 -6.18 12.88 -18.84
C SER A 245 -7.70 12.99 -18.87
N PRO A 246 -8.27 14.20 -18.81
CA PRO A 246 -9.68 14.33 -19.07
C PRO A 246 -9.95 13.78 -20.48
N VAL A 247 -10.80 12.77 -20.57
CA VAL A 247 -11.32 12.23 -21.83
C VAL A 247 -12.31 13.23 -22.41
#